data_caf64a308aa5b7f68068dd652a9a8099
#
_entry.id   caf64a308aa5b7f68068dd652a9a8099
#
_cell.length_a   1.000
_cell.length_b   1.000
_cell.length_c   1.000
_cell.angle_alpha   90.00
_cell.angle_beta   90.00
_cell.angle_gamma   90.00
#
_symmetry.space_group_name_H-M   'P 1'
#
loop_
_entity.id
_entity.type
_entity.pdbx_description
1 polymer ?
#
loop_
_entity_poly.entity_id
_entity_poly.type
_entity_poly.pdbx_seq_one_letter_code
_entity_poly.pdbx_strand_id
1 'polypeptide(L)'
;QRQMCIRDRVKDRLILIPRIYTNKPRTTGDGYKGMLHQPDPNSSPDMLRGLIAIRKMHMKVIAETGFSCADEMLYPENHHYLSDMLSYVAVGARSVENQLHRLTASGLDLPVGMKNPTSGDLSVMMNSITAAQHPHTFVYSNWEVQSKGNPLAHAILRGSSNKYGRTIPNYHYEDIKILCELYAKSGLKNPAVVIDTNHSNSGKQWDEQPRIAKEILHSTRHSDDILHLVKGLMIESYIEDGNQKPDGGVYGKSITDACIGWDKTERLIYELADLR
;
A
#
# COMPACT_ATOMS: atom_id res chain seq x y z
N GLN A 1 19.33 12.58 -0.63
CA GLN A 1 20.52 12.20 0.20
C GLN A 1 20.12 11.53 1.51
N ARG A 2 19.23 12.10 2.35
CA ARG A 2 18.80 11.46 3.61
C ARG A 2 18.21 10.05 3.38
N GLN A 3 17.37 9.87 2.38
CA GLN A 3 16.79 8.55 2.04
C GLN A 3 17.87 7.51 1.69
N MET A 4 18.88 7.90 0.95
CA MET A 4 20.02 7.01 0.62
C MET A 4 20.80 6.63 1.87
N CYS A 5 21.08 7.59 2.76
CA CYS A 5 21.77 7.32 4.03
C CYS A 5 20.97 6.35 4.92
N ILE A 6 19.64 6.53 5.00
CA ILE A 6 18.76 5.62 5.74
C ILE A 6 18.83 4.23 5.13
N ARG A 7 18.64 4.10 3.80
CA ARG A 7 18.72 2.82 3.09
C ARG A 7 20.01 2.09 3.40
N ASP A 8 21.16 2.76 3.22
CA ASP A 8 22.46 2.14 3.36
C ASP A 8 22.74 1.67 4.80
N ARG A 9 22.14 2.33 5.79
CA ARG A 9 22.24 1.94 7.20
C ARG A 9 21.35 0.74 7.56
N VAL A 10 20.24 0.53 6.89
CA VAL A 10 19.28 -0.52 7.24
C VAL A 10 19.15 -1.66 6.21
N LYS A 11 19.87 -1.58 5.08
CA LYS A 11 19.73 -2.48 3.90
C LYS A 11 19.90 -3.97 4.21
N ASP A 12 20.67 -4.30 5.25
CA ASP A 12 20.90 -5.70 5.64
C ASP A 12 19.75 -6.25 6.52
N ARG A 13 18.83 -5.40 6.95
CA ARG A 13 17.71 -5.73 7.85
C ARG A 13 16.35 -5.42 7.27
N LEU A 14 16.22 -4.33 6.51
CA LEU A 14 14.97 -3.84 5.97
C LEU A 14 15.07 -3.52 4.48
N ILE A 15 14.03 -3.87 3.74
CA ILE A 15 13.80 -3.38 2.36
C ILE A 15 12.84 -2.19 2.46
N LEU A 16 13.26 -1.04 1.94
CA LEU A 16 12.46 0.17 1.87
C LEU A 16 11.93 0.38 0.46
N ILE A 17 10.62 0.48 0.31
CA ILE A 17 9.96 0.70 -0.98
C ILE A 17 9.08 1.96 -0.86
N PRO A 18 9.51 3.11 -1.40
CA PRO A 18 8.71 4.32 -1.36
C PRO A 18 7.50 4.20 -2.28
N ARG A 19 6.34 4.64 -1.80
CA ARG A 19 5.16 4.82 -2.61
C ARG A 19 5.02 6.28 -3.01
N ILE A 20 4.80 6.54 -4.31
CA ILE A 20 4.44 7.85 -4.82
C ILE A 20 2.92 7.91 -4.97
N TYR A 21 2.31 8.96 -4.43
CA TYR A 21 0.87 9.16 -4.51
C TYR A 21 0.49 9.68 -5.89
N THR A 22 0.20 8.79 -6.83
CA THR A 22 -0.21 9.13 -8.19
C THR A 22 -1.70 9.43 -8.29
N ASN A 23 -2.51 8.72 -7.52
CA ASN A 23 -3.97 8.74 -7.58
C ASN A 23 -4.62 8.70 -6.22
N LYS A 24 -5.82 9.29 -6.12
CA LYS A 24 -6.77 9.12 -5.01
C LYS A 24 -8.10 8.57 -5.53
N PRO A 25 -8.73 7.61 -4.83
CA PRO A 25 -10.01 7.03 -5.25
C PRO A 25 -11.18 7.97 -4.92
N ARG A 26 -11.21 9.15 -5.52
CA ARG A 26 -12.22 10.18 -5.31
C ARG A 26 -13.19 10.23 -6.50
N THR A 27 -14.39 9.70 -6.32
CA THR A 27 -15.44 9.68 -7.33
C THR A 27 -16.64 10.55 -6.97
N THR A 28 -16.64 11.18 -5.79
CA THR A 28 -17.73 12.06 -5.32
C THR A 28 -17.65 13.49 -5.85
N GLY A 29 -16.62 13.79 -6.67
CA GLY A 29 -16.44 15.11 -7.27
C GLY A 29 -15.52 16.05 -6.49
N ASP A 30 -15.39 15.85 -5.18
CA ASP A 30 -14.65 16.76 -4.30
C ASP A 30 -13.20 16.34 -4.05
N GLY A 31 -12.33 17.34 -3.90
CA GLY A 31 -10.95 17.23 -3.46
C GLY A 31 -9.95 16.80 -4.54
N TYR A 32 -8.68 16.94 -4.23
CA TYR A 32 -7.57 16.63 -5.11
C TYR A 32 -7.51 15.13 -5.45
N LYS A 33 -7.47 14.80 -6.74
CA LYS A 33 -7.50 13.42 -7.25
C LYS A 33 -6.13 12.78 -7.47
N GLY A 34 -5.05 13.49 -7.18
CA GLY A 34 -3.68 13.03 -7.38
C GLY A 34 -3.02 13.56 -8.66
N MET A 35 -1.71 13.36 -8.74
CA MET A 35 -0.85 13.90 -9.80
C MET A 35 -1.26 13.41 -11.20
N LEU A 36 -1.78 12.19 -11.33
CA LEU A 36 -2.23 11.66 -12.62
C LEU A 36 -3.38 12.49 -13.21
N HIS A 37 -4.30 12.97 -12.39
CA HIS A 37 -5.42 13.78 -12.85
C HIS A 37 -5.09 15.26 -12.94
N GLN A 38 -4.33 15.75 -11.96
CA GLN A 38 -4.00 17.18 -11.79
C GLN A 38 -2.54 17.30 -11.36
N PRO A 39 -1.59 17.32 -12.31
CA PRO A 39 -0.16 17.52 -11.99
C PRO A 39 0.12 18.84 -11.27
N ASP A 40 -0.71 19.85 -11.52
CA ASP A 40 -0.81 21.07 -10.72
C ASP A 40 -2.16 21.06 -9.97
N PRO A 41 -2.15 20.99 -8.62
CA PRO A 41 -3.39 20.93 -7.83
C PRO A 41 -4.37 22.10 -8.03
N ASN A 42 -3.86 23.25 -8.52
CA ASN A 42 -4.64 24.47 -8.73
C ASN A 42 -5.16 24.62 -10.18
N SER A 43 -4.81 23.69 -11.06
CA SER A 43 -5.21 23.71 -12.47
C SER A 43 -6.37 22.76 -12.77
N SER A 44 -6.98 22.89 -13.94
CA SER A 44 -7.94 21.94 -14.47
C SER A 44 -7.30 20.56 -14.68
N PRO A 45 -8.09 19.47 -14.63
CA PRO A 45 -7.58 18.13 -14.93
C PRO A 45 -6.93 18.04 -16.31
N ASP A 46 -5.75 17.41 -16.38
CA ASP A 46 -5.00 17.14 -17.60
C ASP A 46 -4.30 15.77 -17.48
N MET A 47 -4.99 14.73 -17.98
CA MET A 47 -4.54 13.34 -17.87
C MET A 47 -3.24 13.08 -18.63
N LEU A 48 -3.02 13.72 -19.80
CA LEU A 48 -1.81 13.52 -20.58
C LEU A 48 -0.58 14.06 -19.84
N ARG A 49 -0.68 15.29 -19.36
CA ARG A 49 0.38 15.88 -18.52
C ARG A 49 0.55 15.10 -17.21
N GLY A 50 -0.55 14.57 -16.66
CA GLY A 50 -0.54 13.73 -15.48
C GLY A 50 0.26 12.45 -15.69
N LEU A 51 0.03 11.70 -16.75
CA LEU A 51 0.79 10.50 -17.11
C LEU A 51 2.29 10.79 -17.26
N ILE A 52 2.63 11.89 -17.93
CA ILE A 52 4.03 12.33 -18.06
C ILE A 52 4.62 12.67 -16.68
N ALA A 53 3.86 13.37 -15.84
CA ALA A 53 4.33 13.80 -14.52
C ALA A 53 4.60 12.62 -13.60
N ILE A 54 3.69 11.62 -13.53
CA ILE A 54 3.89 10.45 -12.66
C ILE A 54 5.10 9.63 -13.12
N ARG A 55 5.30 9.42 -14.43
CA ARG A 55 6.49 8.72 -14.93
C ARG A 55 7.78 9.47 -14.58
N LYS A 56 7.84 10.76 -14.86
CA LYS A 56 9.00 11.60 -14.53
C LYS A 56 9.33 11.55 -13.04
N MET A 57 8.32 11.56 -12.17
CA MET A 57 8.53 11.47 -10.72
C MET A 57 9.12 10.12 -10.31
N HIS A 58 8.59 8.99 -10.82
CA HIS A 58 9.13 7.66 -10.55
C HIS A 58 10.57 7.51 -11.07
N MET A 59 10.83 7.94 -12.31
CA MET A 59 12.18 7.95 -12.88
C MET A 59 13.17 8.75 -12.02
N LYS A 60 12.72 9.92 -11.54
CA LYS A 60 13.54 10.78 -10.68
C LYS A 60 13.86 10.10 -9.34
N VAL A 61 12.86 9.48 -8.69
CA VAL A 61 13.08 8.75 -7.44
C VAL A 61 14.09 7.62 -7.65
N ILE A 62 13.92 6.82 -8.70
CA ILE A 62 14.83 5.71 -8.99
C ILE A 62 16.24 6.23 -9.27
N ALA A 63 16.39 7.24 -10.12
CA ALA A 63 17.69 7.79 -10.49
C ALA A 63 18.43 8.44 -9.31
N GLU A 64 17.72 9.16 -8.46
CA GLU A 64 18.32 9.89 -7.35
C GLU A 64 18.54 9.05 -6.09
N THR A 65 17.73 8.00 -5.86
CA THR A 65 17.78 7.23 -4.61
C THR A 65 18.14 5.76 -4.79
N GLY A 66 17.99 5.22 -5.99
CA GLY A 66 18.15 3.80 -6.27
C GLY A 66 17.03 2.92 -5.67
N PHE A 67 15.94 3.53 -5.17
CA PHE A 67 14.77 2.78 -4.72
C PHE A 67 13.88 2.42 -5.92
N SER A 68 13.38 1.18 -5.95
CA SER A 68 12.19 0.85 -6.72
C SER A 68 10.95 1.40 -5.99
N CYS A 69 9.87 1.62 -6.74
CA CYS A 69 8.68 2.26 -6.20
C CYS A 69 7.51 1.28 -6.01
N ALA A 70 6.56 1.69 -5.17
CA ALA A 70 5.25 1.05 -5.05
C ALA A 70 4.15 1.97 -5.57
N ASP A 71 3.03 1.39 -6.02
CA ASP A 71 1.81 2.14 -6.33
C ASP A 71 0.55 1.39 -5.87
N GLU A 72 -0.55 2.10 -5.74
CA GLU A 72 -1.88 1.51 -5.58
C GLU A 72 -2.58 1.46 -6.94
N MET A 73 -2.90 0.26 -7.42
CA MET A 73 -3.60 0.06 -8.68
C MET A 73 -5.07 0.44 -8.53
N LEU A 74 -5.37 1.73 -8.64
CA LEU A 74 -6.75 2.24 -8.61
C LEU A 74 -7.48 1.99 -9.93
N TYR A 75 -6.76 2.09 -11.02
CA TYR A 75 -7.23 1.86 -12.38
C TYR A 75 -6.28 0.88 -13.06
N PRO A 76 -6.71 -0.37 -13.29
CA PRO A 76 -5.86 -1.40 -13.89
C PRO A 76 -5.19 -0.97 -15.20
N GLU A 77 -5.89 -0.25 -16.05
CA GLU A 77 -5.38 0.23 -17.33
C GLU A 77 -4.19 1.19 -17.20
N ASN A 78 -4.07 1.88 -16.06
CA ASN A 78 -2.96 2.82 -15.84
C ASN A 78 -1.67 2.13 -15.40
N HIS A 79 -1.75 0.87 -14.98
CA HIS A 79 -0.59 0.14 -14.47
C HIS A 79 0.54 0.04 -15.49
N HIS A 80 0.24 -0.18 -16.76
CA HIS A 80 1.26 -0.33 -17.80
C HIS A 80 2.12 0.93 -18.01
N TYR A 81 1.65 2.11 -17.60
CA TYR A 81 2.46 3.33 -17.66
C TYR A 81 3.56 3.40 -16.59
N LEU A 82 3.51 2.53 -15.58
CA LEU A 82 4.45 2.51 -14.46
C LEU A 82 5.09 1.14 -14.22
N SER A 83 4.64 0.08 -14.91
CA SER A 83 5.00 -1.33 -14.64
C SER A 83 6.49 -1.59 -14.62
N ASP A 84 7.27 -0.89 -15.44
CA ASP A 84 8.73 -1.00 -15.53
C ASP A 84 9.49 -0.34 -14.37
N MET A 85 8.80 0.37 -13.48
CA MET A 85 9.38 1.12 -12.36
C MET A 85 8.88 0.67 -10.99
N LEU A 86 7.94 -0.26 -10.96
CA LEU A 86 7.32 -0.73 -9.72
C LEU A 86 7.91 -2.07 -9.29
N SER A 87 8.12 -2.22 -7.99
CA SER A 87 8.46 -3.49 -7.34
C SER A 87 7.36 -4.01 -6.43
N TYR A 88 6.30 -3.24 -6.25
CA TYR A 88 5.16 -3.58 -5.41
C TYR A 88 3.90 -2.87 -5.87
N VAL A 89 2.77 -3.58 -5.85
CA VAL A 89 1.45 -3.01 -6.12
C VAL A 89 0.48 -3.35 -5.00
N ALA A 90 -0.36 -2.40 -4.60
CA ALA A 90 -1.48 -2.64 -3.70
C ALA A 90 -2.81 -2.52 -4.45
N VAL A 91 -3.75 -3.42 -4.16
CA VAL A 91 -5.16 -3.27 -4.52
C VAL A 91 -5.91 -2.71 -3.31
N GLY A 92 -6.52 -1.56 -3.48
CA GLY A 92 -7.16 -0.81 -2.40
C GLY A 92 -8.44 -1.46 -1.88
N ALA A 93 -8.85 -1.06 -0.67
CA ALA A 93 -10.02 -1.60 0.02
C ALA A 93 -11.36 -1.42 -0.73
N ARG A 94 -11.45 -0.43 -1.64
CA ARG A 94 -12.64 -0.20 -2.47
C ARG A 94 -12.59 -0.96 -3.80
N SER A 95 -11.44 -1.47 -4.17
CA SER A 95 -11.18 -2.14 -5.44
C SER A 95 -11.03 -3.66 -5.32
N VAL A 96 -10.82 -4.17 -4.11
CA VAL A 96 -10.50 -5.59 -3.86
C VAL A 96 -11.61 -6.57 -4.27
N GLU A 97 -12.84 -6.10 -4.38
CA GLU A 97 -13.97 -6.89 -4.87
C GLU A 97 -14.12 -6.84 -6.41
N ASN A 98 -13.47 -5.88 -7.07
CA ASN A 98 -13.60 -5.68 -8.49
C ASN A 98 -12.89 -6.77 -9.29
N GLN A 99 -13.60 -7.39 -10.25
CA GLN A 99 -13.09 -8.51 -11.04
C GLN A 99 -11.84 -8.13 -11.85
N LEU A 100 -11.84 -6.98 -12.52
CA LEU A 100 -10.71 -6.58 -13.36
C LEU A 100 -9.44 -6.37 -12.55
N HIS A 101 -9.53 -5.83 -11.31
CA HIS A 101 -8.38 -5.72 -10.42
C HIS A 101 -7.79 -7.09 -10.05
N ARG A 102 -8.64 -8.07 -9.73
CA ARG A 102 -8.23 -9.44 -9.40
C ARG A 102 -7.59 -10.14 -10.60
N LEU A 103 -8.21 -10.01 -11.78
CA LEU A 103 -7.70 -10.58 -13.03
C LEU A 103 -6.37 -9.93 -13.42
N THR A 104 -6.26 -8.61 -13.37
CA THR A 104 -5.00 -7.90 -13.64
C THR A 104 -3.91 -8.35 -12.68
N ALA A 105 -4.20 -8.42 -11.38
CA ALA A 105 -3.25 -8.88 -10.37
C ALA A 105 -2.72 -10.28 -10.65
N SER A 106 -3.53 -11.18 -11.25
CA SER A 106 -3.11 -12.54 -11.64
C SER A 106 -2.07 -12.57 -12.75
N GLY A 107 -1.94 -11.51 -13.52
CA GLY A 107 -0.98 -11.39 -14.64
C GLY A 107 0.28 -10.59 -14.30
N LEU A 108 0.41 -10.06 -13.08
CA LEU A 108 1.59 -9.28 -12.70
C LEU A 108 2.73 -10.17 -12.19
N ASP A 109 3.95 -9.87 -12.62
CA ASP A 109 5.18 -10.57 -12.21
C ASP A 109 5.87 -9.91 -11.00
N LEU A 110 5.09 -9.34 -10.08
CA LEU A 110 5.59 -8.65 -8.88
C LEU A 110 4.62 -8.88 -7.70
N PRO A 111 5.06 -8.64 -6.45
CA PRO A 111 4.19 -8.75 -5.27
C PRO A 111 2.99 -7.82 -5.35
N VAL A 112 1.78 -8.40 -5.15
CA VAL A 112 0.52 -7.66 -5.12
C VAL A 112 -0.18 -7.86 -3.78
N GLY A 113 -0.33 -6.77 -3.03
CA GLY A 113 -1.04 -6.78 -1.76
C GLY A 113 -2.53 -6.49 -1.94
N MET A 114 -3.40 -7.40 -1.47
CA MET A 114 -4.85 -7.25 -1.45
C MET A 114 -5.31 -6.68 -0.11
N LYS A 115 -5.78 -5.43 -0.06
CA LYS A 115 -6.30 -4.84 1.18
C LYS A 115 -7.63 -5.49 1.56
N ASN A 116 -7.85 -5.76 2.84
CA ASN A 116 -9.20 -6.09 3.29
C ASN A 116 -10.16 -4.92 2.96
N PRO A 117 -11.42 -5.20 2.59
CA PRO A 117 -12.40 -4.16 2.29
C PRO A 117 -12.68 -3.27 3.51
N THR A 118 -13.30 -2.13 3.27
CA THR A 118 -13.64 -1.18 4.34
C THR A 118 -14.58 -1.77 5.41
N SER A 119 -15.39 -2.76 5.04
CA SER A 119 -16.23 -3.54 5.97
C SER A 119 -15.44 -4.41 6.94
N GLY A 120 -14.19 -4.76 6.61
CA GLY A 120 -13.36 -5.67 7.40
C GLY A 120 -13.52 -7.14 7.09
N ASP A 121 -14.28 -7.52 6.07
CA ASP A 121 -14.51 -8.92 5.71
C ASP A 121 -13.23 -9.56 5.13
N LEU A 122 -12.61 -10.40 5.94
CA LEU A 122 -11.38 -11.12 5.55
C LEU A 122 -11.64 -12.18 4.47
N SER A 123 -12.87 -12.70 4.37
CA SER A 123 -13.20 -13.70 3.34
C SER A 123 -13.12 -13.11 1.93
N VAL A 124 -13.55 -11.85 1.78
CA VAL A 124 -13.42 -11.08 0.53
C VAL A 124 -11.95 -10.89 0.14
N MET A 125 -11.11 -10.54 1.11
CA MET A 125 -9.67 -10.41 0.89
C MET A 125 -9.03 -11.75 0.49
N MET A 126 -9.33 -12.83 1.20
CA MET A 126 -8.80 -14.17 0.89
C MET A 126 -9.24 -14.65 -0.48
N ASN A 127 -10.52 -14.42 -0.85
CA ASN A 127 -11.03 -14.71 -2.18
C ASN A 127 -10.31 -13.92 -3.28
N SER A 128 -9.93 -12.66 -2.98
CA SER A 128 -9.17 -11.83 -3.93
C SER A 128 -7.76 -12.36 -4.14
N ILE A 129 -7.08 -12.80 -3.07
CA ILE A 129 -5.77 -13.44 -3.16
C ILE A 129 -5.87 -14.75 -3.94
N THR A 130 -6.90 -15.56 -3.66
CA THR A 130 -7.16 -16.80 -4.39
C THR A 130 -7.33 -16.54 -5.88
N ALA A 131 -8.17 -15.57 -6.25
CA ALA A 131 -8.37 -15.20 -7.64
C ALA A 131 -7.07 -14.72 -8.30
N ALA A 132 -6.29 -13.89 -7.61
CA ALA A 132 -5.01 -13.40 -8.13
C ALA A 132 -3.95 -14.50 -8.29
N GLN A 133 -4.00 -15.57 -7.47
CA GLN A 133 -3.07 -16.70 -7.59
C GLN A 133 -3.46 -17.73 -8.66
N HIS A 134 -4.70 -17.65 -9.21
CA HIS A 134 -5.14 -18.56 -10.27
C HIS A 134 -4.91 -17.97 -11.66
N PRO A 135 -4.69 -18.84 -12.69
CA PRO A 135 -4.64 -18.40 -14.08
C PRO A 135 -6.03 -18.03 -14.59
N HIS A 136 -6.11 -17.04 -15.48
CA HIS A 136 -7.35 -16.57 -16.08
C HIS A 136 -7.16 -16.20 -17.55
N THR A 137 -8.26 -16.27 -18.32
CA THR A 137 -8.37 -15.68 -19.65
C THR A 137 -9.38 -14.55 -19.59
N PHE A 138 -8.99 -13.34 -20.00
CA PHE A 138 -9.85 -12.16 -19.94
C PHE A 138 -9.43 -11.10 -20.96
N VAL A 139 -10.31 -10.10 -21.16
CA VAL A 139 -10.00 -8.97 -22.04
C VAL A 139 -9.35 -7.85 -21.23
N TYR A 140 -8.17 -7.40 -21.65
CA TYR A 140 -7.46 -6.26 -21.07
C TYR A 140 -6.92 -5.36 -22.18
N SER A 141 -7.27 -4.06 -22.17
CA SER A 141 -6.86 -3.09 -23.19
C SER A 141 -7.13 -3.56 -24.64
N ASN A 142 -8.31 -4.14 -24.88
CA ASN A 142 -8.76 -4.72 -26.16
C ASN A 142 -8.01 -5.99 -26.63
N TRP A 143 -7.20 -6.60 -25.77
CA TRP A 143 -6.53 -7.87 -26.05
C TRP A 143 -7.13 -9.00 -25.23
N GLU A 144 -7.22 -10.19 -25.80
CA GLU A 144 -7.40 -11.40 -25.01
C GLU A 144 -6.07 -11.72 -24.33
N VAL A 145 -6.09 -11.75 -22.99
CA VAL A 145 -4.93 -11.98 -22.14
C VAL A 145 -5.10 -13.29 -21.39
N GLN A 146 -4.04 -14.07 -21.32
CA GLN A 146 -3.96 -15.28 -20.50
C GLN A 146 -2.94 -15.05 -19.40
N SER A 147 -3.40 -14.98 -18.15
CA SER A 147 -2.53 -14.88 -16.97
C SER A 147 -2.12 -16.26 -16.48
N LYS A 148 -0.99 -16.32 -15.76
CA LYS A 148 -0.47 -17.59 -15.18
C LYS A 148 -0.84 -17.76 -13.72
N GLY A 149 -1.47 -16.77 -13.11
CA GLY A 149 -1.63 -16.62 -11.67
C GLY A 149 -0.37 -16.02 -11.02
N ASN A 150 -0.56 -15.16 -10.05
CA ASN A 150 0.52 -14.49 -9.32
C ASN A 150 0.71 -15.10 -7.94
N PRO A 151 1.70 -15.99 -7.74
CA PRO A 151 1.93 -16.66 -6.45
C PRO A 151 2.40 -15.71 -5.34
N LEU A 152 2.72 -14.44 -5.67
CA LEU A 152 3.15 -13.41 -4.74
C LEU A 152 1.99 -12.51 -4.29
N ALA A 153 0.75 -12.77 -4.73
CA ALA A 153 -0.43 -12.10 -4.22
C ALA A 153 -0.64 -12.45 -2.74
N HIS A 154 -0.83 -11.43 -1.89
CA HIS A 154 -0.87 -11.57 -0.44
C HIS A 154 -1.79 -10.57 0.24
N ALA A 155 -1.99 -10.68 1.56
CA ALA A 155 -2.88 -9.86 2.35
C ALA A 155 -2.28 -8.50 2.73
N ILE A 156 -3.15 -7.47 2.81
CA ILE A 156 -2.85 -6.23 3.52
C ILE A 156 -3.97 -5.99 4.54
N LEU A 157 -3.62 -5.90 5.82
CA LEU A 157 -4.54 -5.51 6.89
C LEU A 157 -4.52 -3.99 7.08
N ARG A 158 -5.69 -3.34 6.99
CA ARG A 158 -5.81 -1.87 7.10
C ARG A 158 -6.87 -1.41 8.13
N GLY A 159 -7.40 -2.36 8.93
CA GLY A 159 -8.54 -2.13 9.79
C GLY A 159 -9.86 -2.02 9.01
N SER A 160 -10.93 -1.73 9.70
CA SER A 160 -12.27 -1.60 9.14
C SER A 160 -13.02 -0.41 9.71
N SER A 161 -14.18 -0.12 9.12
CA SER A 161 -15.12 0.86 9.65
C SER A 161 -16.52 0.24 9.66
N ASN A 162 -17.18 0.28 10.80
CA ASN A 162 -18.54 -0.22 10.90
C ASN A 162 -19.55 0.77 10.30
N LYS A 163 -20.82 0.36 10.23
CA LYS A 163 -21.93 1.18 9.69
C LYS A 163 -22.18 2.50 10.43
N TYR A 164 -21.65 2.66 11.64
CA TYR A 164 -21.73 3.88 12.44
C TYR A 164 -20.48 4.77 12.30
N GLY A 165 -19.54 4.42 11.40
CA GLY A 165 -18.32 5.18 11.19
C GLY A 165 -17.22 4.94 12.22
N ARG A 166 -17.43 4.02 13.19
CA ARG A 166 -16.38 3.65 14.15
C ARG A 166 -15.33 2.80 13.46
N THR A 167 -14.07 3.16 13.64
CA THR A 167 -12.92 2.38 13.19
C THR A 167 -12.67 1.19 14.12
N ILE A 168 -12.28 0.06 13.52
CA ILE A 168 -11.94 -1.17 14.22
C ILE A 168 -10.58 -1.62 13.67
N PRO A 169 -9.52 -1.64 14.48
CA PRO A 169 -8.20 -2.12 14.05
C PRO A 169 -8.24 -3.63 13.81
N ASN A 170 -7.26 -4.13 13.05
CA ASN A 170 -7.05 -5.57 12.81
C ASN A 170 -5.56 -5.93 12.72
N TYR A 171 -4.73 -5.30 13.58
CA TYR A 171 -3.29 -5.53 13.66
C TYR A 171 -2.83 -6.16 14.99
N HIS A 172 -3.75 -6.37 15.93
CA HIS A 172 -3.42 -6.97 17.22
C HIS A 172 -3.03 -8.46 17.05
N TYR A 173 -2.39 -9.01 18.05
CA TYR A 173 -1.92 -10.39 18.07
C TYR A 173 -3.01 -11.38 17.62
N GLU A 174 -4.21 -11.24 18.19
CA GLU A 174 -5.37 -12.09 17.91
C GLU A 174 -5.84 -11.97 16.47
N ASP A 175 -5.87 -10.76 15.92
CA ASP A 175 -6.27 -10.52 14.53
C ASP A 175 -5.31 -11.19 13.55
N ILE A 176 -4.00 -11.10 13.81
CA ILE A 176 -2.98 -11.73 12.98
C ILE A 176 -3.06 -13.25 13.09
N LYS A 177 -3.33 -13.79 14.28
CA LYS A 177 -3.53 -15.25 14.49
C LYS A 177 -4.72 -15.76 13.69
N ILE A 178 -5.84 -15.02 13.63
CA ILE A 178 -6.99 -15.36 12.77
C ILE A 178 -6.54 -15.44 11.31
N LEU A 179 -5.72 -14.50 10.84
CA LEU A 179 -5.22 -14.53 9.45
C LEU A 179 -4.27 -15.72 9.21
N CYS A 180 -3.42 -16.10 10.19
CA CYS A 180 -2.61 -17.31 10.11
C CYS A 180 -3.48 -18.56 9.88
N GLU A 181 -4.58 -18.68 10.62
CA GLU A 181 -5.52 -19.80 10.45
C GLU A 181 -6.22 -19.80 9.10
N LEU A 182 -6.62 -18.63 8.59
CA LEU A 182 -7.22 -18.51 7.26
C LEU A 182 -6.24 -18.96 6.18
N TYR A 183 -4.99 -18.55 6.25
CA TYR A 183 -3.96 -19.00 5.31
C TYR A 183 -3.70 -20.51 5.41
N ALA A 184 -3.61 -21.06 6.61
CA ALA A 184 -3.40 -22.50 6.82
C ALA A 184 -4.50 -23.37 6.16
N LYS A 185 -5.74 -22.84 6.11
CA LYS A 185 -6.90 -23.52 5.50
C LYS A 185 -7.05 -23.26 3.99
N SER A 186 -6.37 -22.24 3.46
CA SER A 186 -6.63 -21.76 2.09
C SER A 186 -5.87 -22.51 0.99
N GLY A 187 -4.76 -23.16 1.31
CA GLY A 187 -3.86 -23.75 0.31
C GLY A 187 -3.12 -22.73 -0.58
N LEU A 188 -3.17 -21.44 -0.25
CA LEU A 188 -2.51 -20.38 -0.99
C LEU A 188 -0.98 -20.49 -0.91
N LYS A 189 -0.31 -20.09 -1.98
CA LYS A 189 1.15 -20.04 -2.03
C LYS A 189 1.68 -18.78 -1.34
N ASN A 190 2.89 -18.91 -0.78
CA ASN A 190 3.63 -17.78 -0.16
C ASN A 190 2.77 -16.96 0.83
N PRO A 191 2.23 -17.54 1.91
CA PRO A 191 1.48 -16.81 2.92
C PRO A 191 2.26 -15.59 3.41
N ALA A 192 1.65 -14.41 3.28
CA ALA A 192 2.27 -13.16 3.70
C ALA A 192 1.22 -12.10 4.05
N VAL A 193 1.57 -11.20 4.95
CA VAL A 193 0.79 -10.01 5.25
C VAL A 193 1.68 -8.78 5.37
N VAL A 194 1.23 -7.69 4.78
CA VAL A 194 1.71 -6.33 5.08
C VAL A 194 0.64 -5.66 5.94
N ILE A 195 1.04 -4.97 7.01
CA ILE A 195 0.10 -4.32 7.91
C ILE A 195 0.21 -2.80 7.73
N ASP A 196 -0.92 -2.20 7.35
CA ASP A 196 -1.06 -0.76 7.22
C ASP A 196 -1.23 -0.15 8.61
N THR A 197 -0.27 0.66 9.03
CA THR A 197 -0.23 1.24 10.38
C THR A 197 -1.10 2.48 10.54
N ASN A 198 -1.67 3.00 9.44
CA ASN A 198 -2.57 4.15 9.44
C ASN A 198 -4.04 3.72 9.20
N HIS A 199 -4.79 4.45 8.41
CA HIS A 199 -6.20 4.20 8.07
C HIS A 199 -7.05 3.85 9.31
N SER A 200 -7.81 2.75 9.26
CA SER A 200 -8.65 2.35 10.39
C SER A 200 -7.86 1.68 11.52
N ASN A 201 -6.65 1.21 11.26
CA ASN A 201 -5.77 0.65 12.29
C ASN A 201 -5.31 1.70 13.29
N SER A 202 -5.08 2.94 12.86
CA SER A 202 -4.76 4.06 13.75
C SER A 202 -6.00 4.90 14.15
N GLY A 203 -7.19 4.54 13.66
CA GLY A 203 -8.34 5.43 13.77
C GLY A 203 -8.15 6.75 13.00
N LYS A 204 -7.27 6.77 11.99
CA LYS A 204 -6.80 7.95 11.24
C LYS A 204 -5.98 8.95 12.07
N GLN A 205 -5.46 8.52 13.21
CA GLN A 205 -4.53 9.28 14.03
C GLN A 205 -3.10 8.94 13.54
N TRP A 206 -2.54 9.82 12.73
CA TRP A 206 -1.27 9.59 12.03
C TRP A 206 -0.07 9.41 12.97
N ASP A 207 -0.10 10.00 14.14
CA ASP A 207 0.93 9.93 15.19
C ASP A 207 0.94 8.58 15.93
N GLU A 208 -0.09 7.76 15.81
CA GLU A 208 -0.17 6.40 16.36
C GLU A 208 0.65 5.37 15.55
N GLN A 209 1.02 5.67 14.31
CA GLN A 209 1.72 4.72 13.44
C GLN A 209 3.01 4.14 14.06
N PRO A 210 3.89 4.92 14.74
CA PRO A 210 5.08 4.37 15.38
C PRO A 210 4.76 3.37 16.50
N ARG A 211 3.73 3.63 17.30
CA ARG A 211 3.28 2.72 18.36
C ARG A 211 2.77 1.40 17.76
N ILE A 212 1.90 1.51 16.77
CA ILE A 212 1.31 0.34 16.09
C ILE A 212 2.40 -0.52 15.44
N ALA A 213 3.37 0.10 14.75
CA ALA A 213 4.48 -0.61 14.13
C ALA A 213 5.28 -1.43 15.16
N LYS A 214 5.56 -0.87 16.33
CA LYS A 214 6.27 -1.56 17.42
C LYS A 214 5.45 -2.69 18.02
N GLU A 215 4.14 -2.51 18.20
CA GLU A 215 3.23 -3.54 18.69
C GLU A 215 3.17 -4.75 17.76
N ILE A 216 3.12 -4.52 16.44
CA ILE A 216 3.18 -5.60 15.45
C ILE A 216 4.51 -6.37 15.58
N LEU A 217 5.65 -5.68 15.64
CA LEU A 217 6.94 -6.34 15.82
C LEU A 217 7.06 -7.06 17.17
N HIS A 218 6.43 -6.52 18.22
CA HIS A 218 6.35 -7.24 19.50
C HIS A 218 5.59 -8.57 19.33
N SER A 219 4.47 -8.58 18.63
CA SER A 219 3.69 -9.79 18.34
C SER A 219 4.49 -10.83 17.56
N THR A 220 5.37 -10.45 16.63
CA THR A 220 6.23 -11.39 15.89
C THR A 220 7.22 -12.14 16.78
N ARG A 221 7.58 -11.58 17.95
CA ARG A 221 8.51 -12.24 18.91
C ARG A 221 7.84 -13.28 19.78
N HIS A 222 6.52 -13.30 19.83
CA HIS A 222 5.74 -14.18 20.68
C HIS A 222 5.03 -15.32 19.93
N SER A 223 5.16 -15.38 18.59
CA SER A 223 4.55 -16.43 17.77
C SER A 223 5.32 -16.62 16.47
N ASP A 224 5.78 -17.84 16.24
CA ASP A 224 6.47 -18.23 15.00
C ASP A 224 5.55 -18.09 13.78
N ASP A 225 4.25 -18.41 13.92
CA ASP A 225 3.28 -18.24 12.83
C ASP A 225 3.19 -16.77 12.42
N ILE A 226 3.11 -15.86 13.40
CA ILE A 226 3.06 -14.41 13.13
C ILE A 226 4.38 -13.94 12.53
N LEU A 227 5.52 -14.39 13.07
CA LEU A 227 6.85 -14.07 12.52
C LEU A 227 6.98 -14.50 11.05
N HIS A 228 6.47 -15.68 10.72
CA HIS A 228 6.50 -16.21 9.36
C HIS A 228 5.50 -15.52 8.43
N LEU A 229 4.37 -15.05 8.94
CA LEU A 229 3.33 -14.42 8.15
C LEU A 229 3.59 -12.93 7.89
N VAL A 230 4.01 -12.15 8.91
CA VAL A 230 4.23 -10.70 8.79
C VAL A 230 5.52 -10.41 8.00
N LYS A 231 5.37 -9.87 6.79
CA LYS A 231 6.48 -9.57 5.89
C LYS A 231 6.81 -8.08 5.81
N GLY A 232 5.88 -7.21 6.20
CA GLY A 232 6.13 -5.78 6.10
C GLY A 232 5.08 -4.91 6.78
N LEU A 233 5.40 -3.64 6.84
CA LEU A 233 4.54 -2.58 7.34
C LEU A 233 4.32 -1.55 6.22
N MET A 234 3.14 -0.95 6.20
CA MET A 234 2.82 0.17 5.31
C MET A 234 2.64 1.41 6.19
N ILE A 235 3.46 2.43 5.97
CA ILE A 235 3.55 3.64 6.80
C ILE A 235 3.24 4.85 5.92
N GLU A 236 2.31 5.69 6.35
CA GLU A 236 2.04 6.96 5.68
C GLU A 236 2.97 8.05 6.24
N SER A 237 3.92 8.45 5.41
CA SER A 237 5.00 9.38 5.73
C SER A 237 5.08 10.49 4.69
N TYR A 238 5.39 11.70 5.16
CA TYR A 238 5.70 12.83 4.29
C TYR A 238 6.80 13.72 4.92
N ILE A 239 6.99 14.96 4.43
CA ILE A 239 8.04 15.84 4.98
C ILE A 239 7.60 16.39 6.34
N GLU A 240 6.37 16.95 6.42
CA GLU A 240 5.81 17.54 7.63
C GLU A 240 4.69 16.69 8.23
N ASP A 241 4.50 16.79 9.52
CA ASP A 241 3.45 16.09 10.27
C ASP A 241 2.03 16.51 9.86
N GLY A 242 1.12 15.55 9.83
CA GLY A 242 -0.31 15.76 9.64
C GLY A 242 -0.70 15.99 8.19
N ASN A 243 -1.75 16.78 7.98
CA ASN A 243 -2.24 17.18 6.66
C ASN A 243 -2.79 18.60 6.66
N GLN A 244 -3.07 19.10 5.48
CA GLN A 244 -3.67 20.42 5.23
C GLN A 244 -4.60 20.36 4.02
N LYS A 245 -5.38 21.42 3.80
CA LYS A 245 -6.11 21.60 2.54
C LYS A 245 -5.13 21.92 1.39
N PRO A 246 -5.51 21.74 0.10
CA PRO A 246 -4.63 22.04 -1.04
C PRO A 246 -4.08 23.47 -1.03
N ASP A 247 -4.82 24.43 -0.49
CA ASP A 247 -4.48 25.85 -0.35
C ASP A 247 -3.80 26.21 0.98
N GLY A 248 -3.42 25.22 1.80
CA GLY A 248 -2.93 25.43 3.17
C GLY A 248 -1.55 26.08 3.30
N GLY A 249 -0.76 26.16 2.22
CA GLY A 249 0.48 26.95 2.11
C GLY A 249 1.71 26.41 2.82
N VAL A 250 1.62 25.34 3.60
CA VAL A 250 2.78 24.73 4.27
C VAL A 250 3.49 23.77 3.32
N TYR A 251 4.70 24.11 2.90
CA TYR A 251 5.49 23.24 2.04
C TYR A 251 5.80 21.90 2.73
N GLY A 252 5.62 20.81 1.99
CA GLY A 252 5.93 19.46 2.50
C GLY A 252 4.88 18.86 3.45
N LYS A 253 3.75 19.54 3.67
CA LYS A 253 2.62 18.99 4.43
C LYS A 253 1.61 18.32 3.49
N SER A 254 1.17 17.10 3.84
CA SER A 254 0.25 16.34 3.01
C SER A 254 -1.05 17.10 2.71
N ILE A 255 -1.51 17.08 1.48
CA ILE A 255 -2.82 17.60 1.05
C ILE A 255 -3.87 16.49 0.89
N THR A 256 -3.54 15.29 1.37
CA THR A 256 -4.42 14.11 1.35
C THR A 256 -4.52 13.50 2.75
N ASP A 257 -4.09 12.25 2.95
CA ASP A 257 -4.13 11.63 4.27
C ASP A 257 -3.05 12.20 5.18
N ALA A 258 -3.33 12.27 6.47
CA ALA A 258 -2.37 12.79 7.44
C ALA A 258 -1.22 11.79 7.63
N CYS A 259 0.00 12.30 7.61
CA CYS A 259 1.24 11.51 7.64
C CYS A 259 2.09 11.83 8.87
N ILE A 260 2.97 10.91 9.26
CA ILE A 260 4.10 11.26 10.13
C ILE A 260 5.14 12.03 9.33
N GLY A 261 5.77 13.03 9.95
CA GLY A 261 6.84 13.82 9.36
C GLY A 261 8.13 13.02 9.18
N TRP A 262 9.05 13.58 8.40
CA TRP A 262 10.27 12.89 8.00
C TRP A 262 11.17 12.48 9.16
N ASP A 263 11.35 13.35 10.16
CA ASP A 263 12.21 13.06 11.32
C ASP A 263 11.67 11.89 12.16
N LYS A 264 10.35 11.79 12.30
CA LYS A 264 9.69 10.66 12.97
C LYS A 264 9.81 9.39 12.14
N THR A 265 9.66 9.51 10.82
CA THR A 265 9.82 8.38 9.89
C THR A 265 11.23 7.81 9.95
N GLU A 266 12.26 8.64 9.87
CA GLU A 266 13.66 8.22 9.95
C GLU A 266 13.95 7.50 11.26
N ARG A 267 13.52 8.08 12.39
CA ARG A 267 13.65 7.45 13.70
C ARG A 267 12.96 6.09 13.76
N LEU A 268 11.72 6.03 13.28
CA LEU A 268 10.95 4.78 13.25
C LEU A 268 11.65 3.70 12.44
N ILE A 269 12.18 4.02 11.25
CA ILE A 269 12.90 3.06 10.41
C ILE A 269 14.11 2.48 11.15
N TYR A 270 14.90 3.30 11.85
CA TYR A 270 16.03 2.82 12.64
C TYR A 270 15.58 1.95 13.81
N GLU A 271 14.56 2.37 14.56
CA GLU A 271 14.00 1.58 15.65
C GLU A 271 13.47 0.21 15.17
N LEU A 272 12.78 0.17 14.01
CA LEU A 272 12.30 -1.09 13.42
C LEU A 272 13.47 -1.99 12.98
N ALA A 273 14.53 -1.42 12.44
CA ALA A 273 15.72 -2.18 12.07
C ALA A 273 16.45 -2.78 13.29
N ASP A 274 16.46 -2.06 14.41
CA ASP A 274 17.09 -2.54 15.65
C ASP A 274 16.23 -3.56 16.41
N LEU A 275 14.92 -3.53 16.19
CA LEU A 275 13.97 -4.47 16.79
C LEU A 275 13.91 -5.81 16.05
N ARG A 276 14.40 -5.91 14.83
CA ARG A 276 14.40 -7.12 14.02
C ARG A 276 15.74 -7.87 14.15
#